data_d13a66f3f7e263f4e313ff65ba4a996c
#
_entry.id   d13a66f3f7e263f4e313ff65ba4a996c
#
_cell.length_a   1.000
_cell.length_b   1.000
_cell.length_c   1.000
_cell.angle_alpha   90.00
_cell.angle_beta   90.00
_cell.angle_gamma   90.00
#
_symmetry.space_group_name_H-M   'P 1'
#
loop_
_entity.id
_entity.type
_entity.pdbx_description
1 polymer ?
#
loop_
_entity_poly.entity_id
_entity_poly.type
_entity_poly.pdbx_seq_one_letter_code
_entity_poly.pdbx_strand_id
1 'polypeptide(L)'
;MRAVKIEKLVLSCGAVGDDLVKAKRLIELLSKRKAQVIASQKRIPDFDVRPGLEVGTRVTIRGKDAAELLRRLLAAEDNLLKRKQISENHFSFGIKEYIEIPGIEYQRDIGIRGLNVTVVFIRAGVRVQRKKIKSGILPKKQFVSKAEIIKYMEDNFKTKFK
;
A
#
# COMPACT_ATOMS: atom_id res chain seq x y z
N MET A 1 0.71 -2.72 25.01
CA MET A 1 -0.19 -1.96 24.13
C MET A 1 0.49 -0.83 23.35
N ARG A 2 1.69 -0.37 23.73
CA ARG A 2 2.41 0.70 23.01
C ARG A 2 3.18 0.25 21.75
N ALA A 3 3.43 -1.05 21.59
CA ALA A 3 4.19 -1.58 20.46
C ALA A 3 3.50 -1.28 19.12
N VAL A 4 4.27 -0.72 18.19
CA VAL A 4 3.84 -0.47 16.80
C VAL A 4 3.85 -1.79 16.03
N LYS A 5 2.83 -2.01 15.21
CA LYS A 5 2.71 -3.20 14.35
C LYS A 5 2.22 -2.78 12.97
N ILE A 6 2.65 -3.50 11.95
CA ILE A 6 2.05 -3.37 10.61
C ILE A 6 0.65 -3.98 10.66
N GLU A 7 -0.34 -3.19 10.31
CA GLU A 7 -1.72 -3.65 10.20
C GLU A 7 -1.98 -4.31 8.85
N LYS A 8 -1.61 -3.59 7.80
CA LYS A 8 -1.88 -3.98 6.42
C LYS A 8 -0.90 -3.30 5.47
N LEU A 9 -0.66 -3.99 4.38
CA LEU A 9 -0.01 -3.51 3.18
C LEU A 9 -1.08 -3.41 2.09
N VAL A 10 -1.17 -2.28 1.44
CA VAL A 10 -2.10 -2.05 0.32
C VAL A 10 -1.28 -1.80 -0.93
N LEU A 11 -1.47 -2.62 -1.94
CA LEU A 11 -0.97 -2.40 -3.28
C LEU A 11 -2.09 -1.77 -4.10
N SER A 12 -1.81 -0.73 -4.84
CA SER A 12 -2.77 -0.08 -5.72
C SER A 12 -2.13 0.35 -7.03
N CYS A 13 -2.89 0.23 -8.10
CA CYS A 13 -2.51 0.69 -9.42
C CYS A 13 -3.72 1.38 -10.08
N GLY A 14 -3.52 2.61 -10.54
CA GLY A 14 -4.51 3.36 -11.30
C GLY A 14 -4.37 3.06 -12.79
N ALA A 15 -5.47 2.71 -13.44
CA ALA A 15 -5.53 2.48 -14.88
C ALA A 15 -6.99 2.47 -15.36
N VAL A 16 -7.21 2.72 -16.63
CA VAL A 16 -8.54 2.73 -17.28
C VAL A 16 -8.51 1.81 -18.50
N GLY A 17 -9.62 1.17 -18.83
CA GLY A 17 -9.77 0.31 -20.02
C GLY A 17 -8.86 -0.92 -19.97
N ASP A 18 -8.21 -1.24 -21.10
CA ASP A 18 -7.35 -2.43 -21.25
C ASP A 18 -6.17 -2.43 -20.26
N ASP A 19 -5.69 -1.25 -19.91
CA ASP A 19 -4.64 -1.06 -18.95
C ASP A 19 -5.04 -1.48 -17.55
N LEU A 20 -6.32 -1.44 -17.22
CA LEU A 20 -6.84 -1.92 -15.93
C LEU A 20 -6.71 -3.45 -15.81
N VAL A 21 -6.94 -4.18 -16.90
CA VAL A 21 -6.79 -5.65 -16.92
C VAL A 21 -5.33 -6.03 -16.65
N LYS A 22 -4.39 -5.31 -17.28
CA LYS A 22 -2.95 -5.51 -17.07
C LYS A 22 -2.53 -5.16 -15.63
N ALA A 23 -3.04 -4.04 -15.10
CA ALA A 23 -2.79 -3.63 -13.71
C ALA A 23 -3.34 -4.64 -12.70
N LYS A 24 -4.51 -5.21 -12.97
CA LYS A 24 -5.10 -6.26 -12.14
C LYS A 24 -4.21 -7.51 -12.12
N ARG A 25 -3.77 -7.98 -13.29
CA ARG A 25 -2.85 -9.13 -13.40
C ARG A 25 -1.55 -8.90 -12.62
N LEU A 26 -0.97 -7.70 -12.74
CA LEU A 26 0.24 -7.32 -11.99
C LEU A 26 0.05 -7.46 -10.48
N ILE A 27 -1.01 -6.86 -9.94
CA ILE A 27 -1.28 -6.89 -8.50
C ILE A 27 -1.58 -8.32 -8.03
N GLU A 28 -2.29 -9.13 -8.80
CA GLU A 28 -2.58 -10.54 -8.50
C GLU A 28 -1.29 -11.39 -8.52
N LEU A 29 -0.38 -11.15 -9.47
CA LEU A 29 0.92 -11.80 -9.55
C LEU A 29 1.77 -11.52 -8.29
N LEU A 30 1.81 -10.25 -7.86
CA LEU A 30 2.59 -9.82 -6.69
C LEU A 30 2.03 -10.35 -5.37
N SER A 31 0.73 -10.27 -5.21
CA SER A 31 0.04 -10.57 -3.95
C SER A 31 -0.38 -12.03 -3.81
N LYS A 32 -0.44 -12.78 -4.90
CA LYS A 32 -1.04 -14.12 -5.01
C LYS A 32 -2.49 -14.15 -4.49
N ARG A 33 -3.19 -13.00 -4.59
CA ARG A 33 -4.57 -12.82 -4.11
C ARG A 33 -5.40 -12.10 -5.17
N LYS A 34 -6.70 -12.33 -5.17
CA LYS A 34 -7.64 -11.67 -6.09
C LYS A 34 -7.66 -10.16 -5.85
N ALA A 35 -7.47 -9.39 -6.91
CA ALA A 35 -7.50 -7.94 -6.86
C ALA A 35 -8.93 -7.40 -6.90
N GLN A 36 -9.20 -6.37 -6.09
CA GLN A 36 -10.45 -5.62 -6.12
C GLN A 36 -10.34 -4.51 -7.14
N VAL A 37 -11.29 -4.43 -8.06
CA VAL A 37 -11.46 -3.30 -8.98
C VAL A 37 -12.21 -2.19 -8.26
N ILE A 38 -11.83 -0.94 -8.52
CA ILE A 38 -12.40 0.26 -7.91
C ILE A 38 -13.01 1.10 -9.00
N ALA A 39 -14.31 1.41 -8.86
CA ALA A 39 -15.01 2.35 -9.72
C ALA A 39 -14.95 3.77 -9.15
N SER A 40 -14.89 4.77 -10.03
CA SER A 40 -14.90 6.17 -9.64
C SER A 40 -16.28 6.59 -9.13
N GLN A 41 -16.30 7.33 -8.04
CA GLN A 41 -17.53 7.94 -7.50
C GLN A 41 -17.75 9.37 -8.01
N LYS A 42 -16.71 10.01 -8.57
CA LYS A 42 -16.75 11.38 -9.03
C LYS A 42 -16.37 11.48 -10.49
N ARG A 43 -16.91 12.52 -11.16
CA ARG A 43 -16.46 12.89 -12.50
C ARG A 43 -15.15 13.65 -12.40
N ILE A 44 -14.15 13.22 -13.19
CA ILE A 44 -12.85 13.89 -13.33
C ILE A 44 -12.61 14.15 -14.81
N PRO A 45 -12.92 15.37 -15.31
CA PRO A 45 -12.82 15.69 -16.74
C PRO A 45 -11.40 15.49 -17.31
N ASP A 46 -10.38 15.86 -16.56
CA ASP A 46 -8.97 15.79 -16.99
C ASP A 46 -8.49 14.38 -17.34
N PHE A 47 -9.18 13.36 -16.85
CA PHE A 47 -8.89 11.95 -17.12
C PHE A 47 -10.04 11.23 -17.84
N ASP A 48 -11.01 11.95 -18.37
CA ASP A 48 -12.23 11.40 -18.98
C ASP A 48 -12.98 10.38 -18.12
N VAL A 49 -12.83 10.51 -16.79
CA VAL A 49 -13.42 9.60 -15.82
C VAL A 49 -14.85 10.02 -15.49
N ARG A 50 -15.80 9.10 -15.72
CA ARG A 50 -17.21 9.25 -15.35
C ARG A 50 -17.52 8.48 -14.07
N PRO A 51 -18.55 8.86 -13.28
CA PRO A 51 -19.02 8.05 -12.17
C PRO A 51 -19.39 6.64 -12.65
N GLY A 52 -18.95 5.62 -11.90
CA GLY A 52 -19.14 4.21 -12.25
C GLY A 52 -18.07 3.60 -13.16
N LEU A 53 -17.19 4.41 -13.78
CA LEU A 53 -16.07 3.89 -14.55
C LEU A 53 -15.03 3.24 -13.65
N GLU A 54 -14.55 2.07 -14.04
CA GLU A 54 -13.46 1.36 -13.36
C GLU A 54 -12.13 2.08 -13.60
N VAL A 55 -11.47 2.54 -12.54
CA VAL A 55 -10.30 3.43 -12.62
C VAL A 55 -9.07 2.92 -11.90
N GLY A 56 -9.16 1.77 -11.28
CA GLY A 56 -8.01 1.21 -10.59
C GLY A 56 -8.26 -0.12 -9.92
N THR A 57 -7.17 -0.71 -9.47
CA THR A 57 -7.18 -1.97 -8.75
C THR A 57 -6.42 -1.83 -7.44
N ARG A 58 -6.83 -2.60 -6.42
CA ARG A 58 -6.11 -2.68 -5.15
C ARG A 58 -6.21 -4.08 -4.54
N VAL A 59 -5.19 -4.41 -3.74
CA VAL A 59 -5.18 -5.58 -2.87
C VAL A 59 -4.72 -5.17 -1.48
N THR A 60 -5.33 -5.75 -0.46
CA THR A 60 -4.94 -5.55 0.93
C THR A 60 -4.39 -6.85 1.50
N ILE A 61 -3.15 -6.80 1.99
CA ILE A 61 -2.43 -7.94 2.56
C ILE A 61 -2.21 -7.67 4.04
N ARG A 62 -2.37 -8.69 4.87
CA ARG A 62 -2.18 -8.62 6.32
C ARG A 62 -1.36 -9.79 6.83
N GLY A 63 -0.82 -9.65 8.05
CA GLY A 63 -0.08 -10.71 8.71
C GLY A 63 1.37 -10.82 8.25
N LYS A 64 1.91 -12.02 8.29
CA LYS A 64 3.32 -12.30 7.94
C LYS A 64 3.62 -12.02 6.48
N ASP A 65 2.70 -12.40 5.57
CA ASP A 65 2.83 -12.17 4.12
C ASP A 65 3.05 -10.68 3.79
N ALA A 66 2.43 -9.76 4.56
CA ALA A 66 2.60 -8.33 4.37
C ALA A 66 4.03 -7.86 4.67
N ALA A 67 4.67 -8.42 5.68
CA ALA A 67 6.04 -8.07 6.04
C ALA A 67 7.07 -8.64 5.04
N GLU A 68 6.86 -9.86 4.57
CA GLU A 68 7.71 -10.49 3.56
C GLU A 68 7.64 -9.75 2.23
N LEU A 69 6.42 -9.47 1.77
CA LEU A 69 6.23 -8.73 0.54
C LEU A 69 6.80 -7.31 0.66
N LEU A 70 6.62 -6.64 1.81
CA LEU A 70 7.18 -5.31 2.03
C LEU A 70 8.70 -5.29 1.89
N ARG A 71 9.42 -6.30 2.39
CA ARG A 71 10.88 -6.40 2.22
C ARG A 71 11.30 -6.45 0.76
N ARG A 72 10.58 -7.22 -0.05
CA ARG A 72 10.82 -7.31 -1.50
C ARG A 72 10.55 -5.98 -2.21
N LEU A 73 9.47 -5.29 -1.84
CA LEU A 73 9.09 -4.01 -2.44
C LEU A 73 10.05 -2.87 -2.04
N LEU A 74 10.58 -2.90 -0.82
CA LEU A 74 11.60 -1.93 -0.37
C LEU A 74 12.94 -2.15 -1.07
N ALA A 75 13.30 -3.42 -1.36
CA ALA A 75 14.51 -3.72 -2.11
C ALA A 75 14.49 -3.14 -3.53
N ALA A 76 13.32 -3.02 -4.16
CA ALA A 76 13.14 -2.37 -5.45
C ALA A 76 13.44 -0.85 -5.43
N GLU A 77 13.34 -0.21 -4.26
CA GLU A 77 13.65 1.21 -4.04
C GLU A 77 14.96 1.38 -3.24
N ASP A 78 15.88 0.41 -3.31
CA ASP A 78 17.18 0.41 -2.61
C ASP A 78 17.08 0.68 -1.10
N ASN A 79 15.94 0.40 -0.50
CA ASN A 79 15.59 0.73 0.88
C ASN A 79 15.67 2.24 1.20
N LEU A 80 15.50 3.11 0.20
CA LEU A 80 15.56 4.56 0.31
C LEU A 80 14.16 5.16 0.29
N LEU A 81 13.74 5.79 1.40
CA LEU A 81 12.44 6.46 1.50
C LEU A 81 12.63 7.96 1.79
N LYS A 82 11.71 8.78 1.31
CA LYS A 82 11.68 10.21 1.59
C LYS A 82 10.84 10.48 2.83
N ARG A 83 11.31 11.32 3.77
CA ARG A 83 10.54 11.71 4.97
C ARG A 83 9.18 12.34 4.65
N LYS A 84 9.03 12.97 3.48
CA LYS A 84 7.76 13.55 3.01
C LYS A 84 6.68 12.49 2.71
N GLN A 85 7.08 11.25 2.45
CA GLN A 85 6.18 10.13 2.16
C GLN A 85 5.52 9.55 3.41
N ILE A 86 5.96 9.99 4.60
CA ILE A 86 5.47 9.48 5.89
C ILE A 86 4.41 10.43 6.42
N SER A 87 3.24 9.87 6.75
CA SER A 87 2.14 10.51 7.44
C SER A 87 1.89 9.84 8.79
N GLU A 88 0.97 10.36 9.60
CA GLU A 88 0.54 9.68 10.81
C GLU A 88 -0.10 8.34 10.47
N ASN A 89 0.28 7.29 11.19
CA ASN A 89 -0.20 5.90 11.03
C ASN A 89 0.11 5.21 9.70
N HIS A 90 0.67 5.88 8.69
CA HIS A 90 0.98 5.24 7.41
C HIS A 90 2.12 5.94 6.67
N PHE A 91 2.71 5.21 5.73
CA PHE A 91 3.52 5.80 4.67
C PHE A 91 3.18 5.16 3.33
N SER A 92 3.48 5.86 2.25
CA SER A 92 3.28 5.35 0.90
C SER A 92 4.44 5.75 0.00
N PHE A 93 4.81 4.83 -0.90
CA PHE A 93 5.80 5.04 -1.93
C PHE A 93 5.35 4.39 -3.23
N GLY A 94 5.89 4.86 -4.34
CA GLY A 94 5.60 4.32 -5.66
C GLY A 94 6.81 3.60 -6.22
N ILE A 95 6.59 2.44 -6.81
CA ILE A 95 7.58 1.71 -7.60
C ILE A 95 7.29 2.04 -9.05
N LYS A 96 8.29 2.52 -9.79
CA LYS A 96 8.12 2.95 -11.17
C LYS A 96 7.90 1.76 -12.10
N GLU A 97 8.67 0.71 -11.92
CA GLU A 97 8.64 -0.48 -12.72
C GLU A 97 8.62 -1.74 -11.85
N TYR A 98 7.66 -2.62 -12.09
CA TYR A 98 7.55 -3.85 -11.29
C TYR A 98 8.72 -4.82 -11.52
N ILE A 99 9.49 -4.64 -12.60
CA ILE A 99 10.65 -5.46 -12.94
C ILE A 99 11.79 -5.28 -11.93
N GLU A 100 11.87 -4.10 -11.28
CA GLU A 100 12.84 -3.80 -10.23
C GLU A 100 12.62 -4.65 -8.97
N ILE A 101 11.45 -5.30 -8.85
CA ILE A 101 11.11 -6.11 -7.67
C ILE A 101 11.83 -7.47 -7.75
N PRO A 102 12.65 -7.84 -6.75
CA PRO A 102 13.35 -9.11 -6.76
C PRO A 102 12.42 -10.32 -6.89
N GLY A 103 12.78 -11.24 -7.81
CA GLY A 103 12.03 -12.49 -8.03
C GLY A 103 10.80 -12.33 -8.93
N ILE A 104 10.75 -11.29 -9.75
CA ILE A 104 9.72 -11.11 -10.77
C ILE A 104 10.39 -10.96 -12.14
N GLU A 105 9.89 -11.73 -13.09
CA GLU A 105 10.32 -11.67 -14.48
C GLU A 105 9.36 -10.80 -15.30
N TYR A 106 9.88 -10.21 -16.37
CA TYR A 106 9.07 -9.42 -17.30
C TYR A 106 8.00 -10.28 -17.97
N GLN A 107 6.77 -9.83 -17.91
CA GLN A 107 5.63 -10.45 -18.61
C GLN A 107 5.12 -9.55 -19.71
N ARG A 108 5.13 -10.04 -20.95
CA ARG A 108 4.66 -9.29 -22.14
C ARG A 108 3.19 -8.86 -22.00
N ASP A 109 2.35 -9.67 -21.39
CA ASP A 109 0.93 -9.40 -21.18
C ASP A 109 0.65 -8.22 -20.25
N ILE A 110 1.58 -7.91 -19.36
CA ILE A 110 1.46 -6.82 -18.38
C ILE A 110 2.11 -5.54 -18.91
N GLY A 111 3.25 -5.68 -19.62
CA GLY A 111 4.06 -4.56 -20.06
C GLY A 111 4.76 -3.85 -18.89
N ILE A 112 5.39 -2.72 -19.14
CA ILE A 112 6.06 -1.91 -18.09
C ILE A 112 5.01 -1.12 -17.34
N ARG A 113 4.93 -1.34 -16.02
CA ARG A 113 3.95 -0.66 -15.14
C ARG A 113 4.50 -0.43 -13.76
N GLY A 114 4.10 0.72 -13.22
CA GLY A 114 4.33 1.06 -11.83
C GLY A 114 3.14 0.72 -10.92
N LEU A 115 3.39 0.75 -9.63
CA LEU A 115 2.39 0.53 -8.59
C LEU A 115 2.68 1.39 -7.37
N ASN A 116 1.64 1.70 -6.61
CA ASN A 116 1.74 2.38 -5.34
C ASN A 116 1.61 1.37 -4.19
N VAL A 117 2.48 1.54 -3.20
CA VAL A 117 2.54 0.73 -1.99
C VAL A 117 2.20 1.61 -0.80
N THR A 118 1.19 1.24 -0.02
CA THR A 118 0.83 1.93 1.21
C THR A 118 0.90 0.98 2.39
N VAL A 119 1.66 1.34 3.40
CA VAL A 119 1.80 0.57 4.65
C VAL A 119 1.11 1.30 5.78
N VAL A 120 0.24 0.60 6.48
CA VAL A 120 -0.52 1.16 7.61
C VAL A 120 -0.06 0.51 8.90
N PHE A 121 0.24 1.35 9.88
CA PHE A 121 0.66 0.97 11.24
C PHE A 121 -0.44 1.18 12.25
N ILE A 122 -0.47 0.32 13.23
CA ILE A 122 -1.38 0.43 14.36
C ILE A 122 -0.69 0.05 15.67
N ARG A 123 -1.31 0.48 16.77
CA ARG A 123 -1.08 -0.06 18.10
C ARG A 123 -2.24 -0.97 18.51
N ALA A 124 -2.01 -1.85 19.46
CA ALA A 124 -3.10 -2.66 20.03
C ALA A 124 -4.17 -1.74 20.64
N GLY A 125 -5.44 -2.11 20.50
CA GLY A 125 -6.57 -1.35 21.03
C GLY A 125 -7.44 -0.63 19.99
N VAL A 126 -7.01 -0.52 18.72
CA VAL A 126 -7.78 0.13 17.64
C VAL A 126 -9.16 -0.52 17.40
N ARG A 127 -9.38 -1.75 17.87
CA ARG A 127 -10.68 -2.42 17.77
C ARG A 127 -11.82 -1.61 18.39
N VAL A 128 -11.56 -0.79 19.41
CA VAL A 128 -12.57 0.07 20.04
C VAL A 128 -13.26 0.96 19.03
N GLN A 129 -12.49 1.56 18.11
CA GLN A 129 -13.01 2.43 17.04
C GLN A 129 -13.75 1.63 15.95
N ARG A 130 -13.37 0.36 15.72
CA ARG A 130 -13.89 -0.47 14.61
C ARG A 130 -15.10 -1.32 14.97
N LYS A 131 -15.51 -1.33 16.22
CA LYS A 131 -16.71 -2.07 16.64
C LYS A 131 -17.94 -1.49 15.95
N LYS A 132 -18.84 -2.35 15.46
CA LYS A 132 -20.12 -1.95 14.87
C LYS A 132 -21.06 -1.39 15.95
N ILE A 133 -21.07 -2.00 17.13
CA ILE A 133 -21.90 -1.63 18.28
C ILE A 133 -20.97 -1.11 19.37
N LYS A 134 -21.38 0.00 20.05
CA LYS A 134 -20.59 0.66 21.12
C LYS A 134 -19.17 1.01 20.65
N SER A 135 -19.06 1.61 19.47
CA SER A 135 -17.80 2.17 18.99
C SER A 135 -17.38 3.36 19.85
N GLY A 136 -16.10 3.43 20.19
CA GLY A 136 -15.52 4.55 20.93
C GLY A 136 -14.52 5.34 20.09
N ILE A 137 -14.19 6.54 20.56
CA ILE A 137 -13.18 7.39 19.93
C ILE A 137 -11.79 6.94 20.41
N LEU A 138 -10.85 6.83 19.45
CA LEU A 138 -9.47 6.52 19.77
C LEU A 138 -8.73 7.80 20.19
N PRO A 139 -8.07 7.86 21.35
CA PRO A 139 -7.30 9.02 21.77
C PRO A 139 -6.15 9.31 20.79
N LYS A 140 -5.84 10.59 20.53
CA LYS A 140 -4.73 11.00 19.67
C LYS A 140 -3.39 10.40 20.09
N LYS A 141 -3.16 10.18 21.37
CA LYS A 141 -1.95 9.52 21.93
C LYS A 141 -1.78 8.06 21.44
N GLN A 142 -2.83 7.43 20.92
CA GLN A 142 -2.78 6.06 20.39
C GLN A 142 -2.32 6.02 18.91
N PHE A 143 -2.33 7.14 18.21
CA PHE A 143 -1.81 7.22 16.86
C PHE A 143 -0.30 7.02 16.83
N VAL A 144 0.18 6.45 15.73
CA VAL A 144 1.61 6.24 15.53
C VAL A 144 2.19 7.49 14.87
N SER A 145 3.15 8.12 15.53
CA SER A 145 3.82 9.33 15.03
C SER A 145 4.79 9.00 13.88
N LYS A 146 5.12 10.01 13.08
CA LYS A 146 6.11 9.88 11.99
C LYS A 146 7.46 9.38 12.51
N ALA A 147 7.94 9.89 13.64
CA ALA A 147 9.22 9.48 14.23
C ALA A 147 9.23 8.00 14.63
N GLU A 148 8.12 7.51 15.17
CA GLU A 148 8.00 6.09 15.54
C GLU A 148 7.96 5.17 14.32
N ILE A 149 7.34 5.61 13.21
CA ILE A 149 7.35 4.86 11.95
C ILE A 149 8.78 4.78 11.42
N ILE A 150 9.51 5.89 11.38
CA ILE A 150 10.91 5.94 10.95
C ILE A 150 11.73 4.94 11.75
N LYS A 151 11.70 5.04 13.08
CA LYS A 151 12.43 4.14 13.97
C LYS A 151 12.06 2.67 13.74
N TYR A 152 10.77 2.37 13.62
CA TYR A 152 10.30 1.01 13.36
C TYR A 152 10.85 0.46 12.03
N MET A 153 10.89 1.29 10.98
CA MET A 153 11.39 0.89 9.68
C MET A 153 12.90 0.72 9.64
N GLU A 154 13.65 1.58 10.33
CA GLU A 154 15.10 1.44 10.49
C GLU A 154 15.46 0.14 11.25
N ASP A 155 14.78 -0.14 12.37
CA ASP A 155 15.05 -1.31 13.22
C ASP A 155 14.70 -2.64 12.53
N ASN A 156 13.55 -2.71 11.83
CA ASN A 156 13.04 -3.97 11.29
C ASN A 156 13.36 -4.22 9.80
N PHE A 157 13.52 -3.16 9.01
CA PHE A 157 13.69 -3.23 7.56
C PHE A 157 14.99 -2.60 7.06
N LYS A 158 15.79 -1.99 7.94
CA LYS A 158 17.07 -1.32 7.62
C LYS A 158 16.90 -0.25 6.52
N THR A 159 15.75 0.43 6.51
CA THR A 159 15.48 1.51 5.55
C THR A 159 16.23 2.78 5.91
N LYS A 160 16.68 3.51 4.89
CA LYS A 160 17.33 4.83 5.04
C LYS A 160 16.33 5.90 4.62
N PHE A 161 16.31 7.02 5.36
CA PHE A 161 15.43 8.15 5.08
C PHE A 161 16.23 9.39 4.67
N LYS A 162 15.81 9.95 3.52
CA LYS A 162 16.28 11.24 3.01
C LYS A 162 15.31 12.36 3.35
#